data_7aff29c1ec8892efe66fd633e2b89a44
#
_entry.id   7aff29c1ec8892efe66fd633e2b89a44
#
_cell.length_a   1.000
_cell.length_b   1.000
_cell.length_c   1.000
_cell.angle_alpha   90.00
_cell.angle_beta   90.00
_cell.angle_gamma   90.00
#
_symmetry.space_group_name_H-M   'P 1'
#
loop_
_entity.id
_entity.type
_entity.pdbx_description
1 polymer ?
#
loop_
_entity_poly.entity_id
_entity_poly.type
_entity_poly.pdbx_seq_one_letter_code
_entity_poly.pdbx_strand_id
1 'polypeptide(L)'
;WLAHEYGGKEGNNLFIVRAGSPETAELTWSKVQRRIAQLIREDKFFTEQEKSVLEQNRNYLILDRLRADCEYFLGAGNRAEKHLWAGSVYAQIVKMRELYDALPQKPEWLTKEMIDDYADRMAPQYQVVVYHHFENGFDEKRDYQTLEEAEKAAQGYVDGTMESDGFAYDGAAIYDQQARKYLRIYGDYPDEQAHAEVAGRE
;
A
#
# COMPACT_ATOMS: atom_id res chain seq x y z
N TRP A 1 44.55 7.18 19.28
CA TRP A 1 43.26 7.80 19.57
C TRP A 1 42.26 7.31 18.56
N LEU A 2 41.28 6.56 19.01
CA LEU A 2 40.10 6.23 18.21
C LEU A 2 38.94 7.00 18.83
N ALA A 3 38.37 7.94 18.07
CA ALA A 3 37.12 8.58 18.39
C ALA A 3 36.03 7.98 17.52
N HIS A 4 34.99 7.46 18.14
CA HIS A 4 33.82 6.99 17.44
C HIS A 4 32.63 7.81 17.90
N GLU A 5 31.96 8.45 16.95
CA GLU A 5 30.78 9.23 17.20
C GLU A 5 29.55 8.33 16.92
N TYR A 6 28.72 8.11 17.93
CA TYR A 6 27.48 7.34 17.81
C TYR A 6 26.32 8.23 18.19
N GLY A 7 25.62 8.75 17.20
CA GLY A 7 24.35 9.44 17.33
C GLY A 7 24.35 10.68 18.21
N GLY A 8 23.67 11.71 17.84
CA GLY A 8 23.40 12.88 18.65
C GLY A 8 24.48 13.95 18.65
N LYS A 9 24.05 15.12 18.34
CA LYS A 9 24.80 16.37 18.55
C LYS A 9 24.64 16.72 20.02
N GLU A 10 25.76 17.13 20.68
CA GLU A 10 25.80 17.59 22.05
C GLU A 10 26.13 16.53 23.12
N GLY A 11 27.24 15.85 22.95
CA GLY A 11 28.01 15.34 24.09
C GLY A 11 27.52 14.07 24.77
N ASN A 12 26.32 13.63 24.59
CA ASN A 12 25.78 12.51 25.35
C ASN A 12 26.13 11.12 24.77
N ASN A 13 26.53 11.05 23.49
CA ASN A 13 26.85 9.80 22.81
C ASN A 13 28.21 9.77 22.14
N LEU A 14 29.14 10.64 22.55
CA LEU A 14 30.52 10.61 22.11
C LEU A 14 31.35 9.69 23.01
N PHE A 15 31.85 8.60 22.44
CA PHE A 15 32.77 7.70 23.12
C PHE A 15 34.19 7.91 22.64
N ILE A 16 35.07 8.39 23.53
CA ILE A 16 36.50 8.54 23.25
C ILE A 16 37.21 7.36 23.88
N VAL A 17 37.79 6.50 23.04
CA VAL A 17 38.62 5.39 23.49
C VAL A 17 40.09 5.83 23.49
N ARG A 18 40.70 5.85 24.67
CA ARG A 18 42.16 6.07 24.83
C ARG A 18 42.81 4.74 25.14
N ALA A 19 43.80 4.37 24.36
CA ALA A 19 44.52 3.13 24.55
C ALA A 19 46.03 3.32 24.36
N GLY A 20 46.80 2.57 25.12
CA GLY A 20 48.26 2.52 24.98
C GLY A 20 48.74 1.52 23.92
N SER A 21 47.89 0.59 23.54
CA SER A 21 48.13 -0.39 22.49
C SER A 21 46.87 -0.74 21.72
N PRO A 22 46.96 -1.36 20.51
CA PRO A 22 45.81 -1.84 19.77
C PRO A 22 44.92 -2.82 20.57
N GLU A 23 45.51 -3.73 21.34
CA GLU A 23 44.81 -4.73 22.15
C GLU A 23 44.00 -4.06 23.27
N THR A 24 44.59 -3.01 23.90
CA THR A 24 43.89 -2.23 24.92
C THR A 24 42.75 -1.42 24.32
N ALA A 25 42.93 -0.90 23.11
CA ALA A 25 41.88 -0.19 22.38
C ALA A 25 40.71 -1.11 22.09
N GLU A 26 40.93 -2.34 21.59
CA GLU A 26 39.93 -3.33 21.28
C GLU A 26 39.13 -3.75 22.52
N LEU A 27 39.83 -4.03 23.65
CA LEU A 27 39.17 -4.36 24.91
C LEU A 27 38.29 -3.23 25.42
N THR A 28 38.77 -1.99 25.30
CA THR A 28 38.01 -0.80 25.73
C THR A 28 36.79 -0.61 24.81
N TRP A 29 36.96 -0.79 23.50
CA TRP A 29 35.90 -0.72 22.54
C TRP A 29 34.79 -1.76 22.81
N SER A 30 35.16 -2.99 23.14
CA SER A 30 34.22 -4.04 23.54
C SER A 30 33.41 -3.70 24.80
N LYS A 31 34.00 -2.94 25.75
CA LYS A 31 33.26 -2.44 26.91
C LYS A 31 32.28 -1.34 26.54
N VAL A 32 32.66 -0.43 25.64
CA VAL A 32 31.80 0.63 25.12
C VAL A 32 30.61 0.01 24.38
N GLN A 33 30.86 -0.95 23.48
CA GLN A 33 29.80 -1.64 22.75
C GLN A 33 28.80 -2.33 23.68
N ARG A 34 29.30 -3.00 24.74
CA ARG A 34 28.41 -3.63 25.74
C ARG A 34 27.58 -2.59 26.49
N ARG A 35 28.12 -1.44 26.82
CA ARG A 35 27.40 -0.35 27.49
C ARG A 35 26.36 0.26 26.58
N ILE A 36 26.67 0.49 25.30
CA ILE A 36 25.69 0.95 24.28
C ILE A 36 24.53 -0.06 24.17
N ALA A 37 24.84 -1.36 24.03
CA ALA A 37 23.84 -2.39 23.94
C ALA A 37 22.96 -2.49 25.20
N GLN A 38 23.53 -2.23 26.36
CA GLN A 38 22.77 -2.13 27.62
C GLN A 38 21.83 -0.92 27.60
N LEU A 39 22.32 0.26 27.24
CA LEU A 39 21.50 1.49 27.17
C LEU A 39 20.36 1.37 26.17
N ILE A 40 20.60 0.71 25.02
CA ILE A 40 19.56 0.42 24.04
C ILE A 40 18.48 -0.51 24.65
N ARG A 41 18.90 -1.59 25.34
CA ARG A 41 17.94 -2.51 25.98
C ARG A 41 17.14 -1.84 27.11
N GLU A 42 17.75 -0.89 27.83
CA GLU A 42 17.12 -0.12 28.89
C GLU A 42 16.31 1.07 28.35
N ASP A 43 16.24 1.24 27.02
CA ASP A 43 15.61 2.39 26.35
C ASP A 43 16.13 3.77 26.82
N LYS A 44 17.42 3.82 27.16
CA LYS A 44 18.10 5.01 27.69
C LYS A 44 19.19 5.56 26.76
N PHE A 45 19.35 4.97 25.58
CA PHE A 45 20.39 5.38 24.64
C PHE A 45 20.07 6.72 23.97
N PHE A 46 18.80 6.92 23.64
CA PHE A 46 18.30 8.17 23.09
C PHE A 46 17.45 8.92 24.11
N THR A 47 17.55 10.23 24.12
CA THR A 47 16.61 11.09 24.82
C THR A 47 15.23 11.03 24.15
N GLU A 48 14.16 11.40 24.86
CA GLU A 48 12.82 11.46 24.28
C GLU A 48 12.73 12.41 23.06
N GLN A 49 13.50 13.47 23.08
CA GLN A 49 13.58 14.41 21.96
C GLN A 49 14.26 13.76 20.74
N GLU A 50 15.37 13.04 20.93
CA GLU A 50 16.06 12.32 19.85
C GLU A 50 15.17 11.19 19.29
N LYS A 51 14.46 10.45 20.13
CA LYS A 51 13.48 9.44 19.70
C LYS A 51 12.40 10.07 18.83
N SER A 52 11.85 11.21 19.24
CA SER A 52 10.85 11.94 18.47
C SER A 52 11.36 12.36 17.09
N VAL A 53 12.60 12.88 17.02
CA VAL A 53 13.22 13.25 15.72
C VAL A 53 13.46 12.04 14.83
N LEU A 54 13.92 10.92 15.41
CA LEU A 54 14.12 9.67 14.66
C LEU A 54 12.81 9.12 14.12
N GLU A 55 11.76 9.18 14.91
CA GLU A 55 10.42 8.74 14.50
C GLU A 55 9.86 9.63 13.38
N GLN A 56 10.00 10.95 13.50
CA GLN A 56 9.59 11.88 12.44
C GLN A 56 10.35 11.60 11.14
N ASN A 57 11.66 11.42 11.18
CA ASN A 57 12.47 11.09 10.01
C ASN A 57 12.02 9.74 9.39
N ARG A 58 11.77 8.74 10.21
CA ARG A 58 11.25 7.45 9.76
C ARG A 58 9.88 7.59 9.08
N ASN A 59 8.97 8.33 9.70
CA ASN A 59 7.64 8.57 9.15
C ASN A 59 7.70 9.31 7.80
N TYR A 60 8.62 10.25 7.67
CA TYR A 60 8.87 10.97 6.42
C TYR A 60 9.35 10.03 5.31
N LEU A 61 10.32 9.15 5.60
CA LEU A 61 10.83 8.16 4.64
C LEU A 61 9.78 7.12 4.24
N ILE A 62 8.96 6.66 5.20
CA ILE A 62 7.88 5.72 4.90
C ILE A 62 6.83 6.40 4.02
N LEU A 63 6.47 7.65 4.31
CA LEU A 63 5.50 8.39 3.51
C LEU A 63 5.96 8.59 2.05
N ASP A 64 7.25 8.89 1.84
CA ASP A 64 7.82 8.98 0.48
C ASP A 64 7.79 7.62 -0.23
N ARG A 65 8.08 6.54 0.49
CA ARG A 65 7.96 5.18 -0.06
C ARG A 65 6.52 4.86 -0.47
N LEU A 66 5.53 5.17 0.38
CA LEU A 66 4.12 4.95 0.08
C LEU A 66 3.69 5.72 -1.17
N ARG A 67 4.13 6.98 -1.32
CA ARG A 67 3.90 7.79 -2.52
C ARG A 67 4.48 7.13 -3.77
N ALA A 68 5.74 6.72 -3.71
CA ALA A 68 6.40 6.05 -4.83
C ALA A 68 5.69 4.74 -5.24
N ASP A 69 5.19 3.99 -4.26
CA ASP A 69 4.41 2.78 -4.52
C ASP A 69 3.07 3.09 -5.21
N CYS A 70 2.39 4.21 -4.84
CA CYS A 70 1.18 4.67 -5.54
C CYS A 70 1.47 5.04 -7.01
N GLU A 71 2.55 5.77 -7.25
CA GLU A 71 2.99 6.12 -8.62
C GLU A 71 3.32 4.87 -9.44
N TYR A 72 4.03 3.90 -8.84
CA TYR A 72 4.33 2.63 -9.49
C TYR A 72 3.07 1.83 -9.80
N PHE A 73 2.13 1.72 -8.83
CA PHE A 73 0.85 1.04 -8.99
C PHE A 73 0.04 1.60 -10.16
N LEU A 74 -0.05 2.93 -10.27
CA LEU A 74 -0.77 3.63 -11.34
C LEU A 74 -0.05 3.59 -12.70
N GLY A 75 1.24 3.32 -12.69
CA GLY A 75 2.09 3.25 -13.90
C GLY A 75 2.51 1.82 -14.22
N ALA A 76 3.81 1.52 -14.05
CA ALA A 76 4.41 0.25 -14.44
C ALA A 76 3.97 -0.96 -13.59
N GLY A 77 3.36 -0.73 -12.43
CA GLY A 77 2.89 -1.77 -11.52
C GLY A 77 1.61 -2.49 -11.96
N ASN A 78 1.02 -2.07 -13.07
CA ASN A 78 -0.19 -2.66 -13.67
C ASN A 78 -1.33 -2.86 -12.64
N ARG A 79 -1.50 -1.88 -11.75
CA ARG A 79 -2.52 -1.84 -10.68
C ARG A 79 -2.51 -3.06 -9.74
N ALA A 80 -1.37 -3.74 -9.62
CA ALA A 80 -1.23 -4.95 -8.80
C ALA A 80 -0.93 -4.60 -7.33
N GLU A 81 -1.87 -4.87 -6.42
CA GLU A 81 -1.77 -4.56 -4.99
C GLU A 81 -0.57 -5.20 -4.29
N LYS A 82 -0.04 -6.31 -4.81
CA LYS A 82 1.18 -6.97 -4.29
C LYS A 82 2.41 -6.07 -4.26
N HIS A 83 2.40 -4.97 -5.00
CA HIS A 83 3.49 -3.98 -5.05
C HIS A 83 3.31 -2.84 -4.05
N LEU A 84 2.16 -2.76 -3.39
CA LEU A 84 1.91 -1.78 -2.36
C LEU A 84 2.50 -2.23 -1.02
N TRP A 85 3.25 -1.34 -0.36
CA TRP A 85 3.86 -1.63 0.94
C TRP A 85 2.84 -2.02 2.00
N ALA A 86 1.67 -1.40 2.00
CA ALA A 86 0.59 -1.69 2.94
C ALA A 86 -0.29 -2.89 2.53
N GLY A 87 -0.04 -3.53 1.37
CA GLY A 87 -0.70 -4.74 0.93
C GLY A 87 -2.05 -4.56 0.22
N SER A 88 -2.68 -3.39 0.31
CA SER A 88 -3.90 -3.05 -0.42
C SER A 88 -4.00 -1.55 -0.65
N VAL A 89 -4.79 -1.13 -1.64
CA VAL A 89 -5.06 0.29 -1.94
C VAL A 89 -5.61 1.00 -0.70
N TYR A 90 -6.62 0.41 -0.07
CA TYR A 90 -7.22 1.00 1.13
C TYR A 90 -6.20 1.21 2.25
N ALA A 91 -5.44 0.18 2.61
CA ALA A 91 -4.43 0.26 3.67
C ALA A 91 -3.32 1.26 3.33
N GLN A 92 -2.92 1.35 2.04
CA GLN A 92 -1.93 2.30 1.55
C GLN A 92 -2.38 3.75 1.79
N ILE A 93 -3.59 4.09 1.36
CA ILE A 93 -4.15 5.45 1.50
C ILE A 93 -4.38 5.82 2.97
N VAL A 94 -4.94 4.90 3.77
CA VAL A 94 -5.12 5.13 5.21
C VAL A 94 -3.76 5.41 5.86
N LYS A 95 -2.74 4.61 5.55
CA LYS A 95 -1.40 4.79 6.13
C LYS A 95 -0.75 6.10 5.70
N MET A 96 -0.93 6.52 4.45
CA MET A 96 -0.44 7.82 3.97
C MET A 96 -1.09 8.97 4.74
N ARG A 97 -2.41 8.94 4.94
CA ARG A 97 -3.13 9.97 5.72
C ARG A 97 -2.65 10.04 7.16
N GLU A 98 -2.53 8.88 7.84
CA GLU A 98 -2.03 8.79 9.21
C GLU A 98 -0.64 9.42 9.36
N LEU A 99 0.30 9.02 8.49
CA LEU A 99 1.68 9.52 8.55
C LEU A 99 1.76 11.00 8.20
N TYR A 100 1.01 11.44 7.19
CA TYR A 100 0.94 12.85 6.81
C TYR A 100 0.42 13.69 7.96
N ASP A 101 -0.67 13.30 8.62
CA ASP A 101 -1.25 14.04 9.73
C ASP A 101 -0.33 14.06 10.97
N ALA A 102 0.41 12.99 11.22
CA ALA A 102 1.35 12.88 12.33
C ALA A 102 2.62 13.73 12.16
N LEU A 103 3.00 14.13 10.94
CA LEU A 103 4.16 14.95 10.70
C LEU A 103 3.91 16.41 11.16
N PRO A 104 4.75 16.97 12.05
CA PRO A 104 4.61 18.36 12.49
C PRO A 104 4.89 19.36 11.36
N GLN A 105 5.82 19.04 10.47
CA GLN A 105 6.11 19.78 9.26
C GLN A 105 5.72 18.95 8.05
N LYS A 106 4.80 19.45 7.23
CA LYS A 106 4.32 18.77 6.04
C LYS A 106 5.36 18.82 4.93
N PRO A 107 5.55 17.71 4.18
CA PRO A 107 6.48 17.71 3.03
C PRO A 107 5.95 18.61 1.91
N GLU A 108 6.86 19.30 1.22
CA GLU A 108 6.51 20.13 0.06
C GLU A 108 6.10 19.28 -1.16
N TRP A 109 6.58 18.03 -1.22
CA TRP A 109 6.35 17.10 -2.34
C TRP A 109 5.07 16.28 -2.22
N LEU A 110 4.28 16.42 -1.14
CA LEU A 110 3.01 15.71 -0.95
C LEU A 110 2.04 16.62 -0.21
N THR A 111 0.83 16.75 -0.74
CA THR A 111 -0.29 17.45 -0.09
C THR A 111 -1.42 16.47 0.22
N LYS A 112 -2.38 16.91 1.01
CA LYS A 112 -3.56 16.11 1.33
C LYS A 112 -4.41 15.84 0.09
N GLU A 113 -4.54 16.85 -0.77
CA GLU A 113 -5.26 16.74 -2.04
C GLU A 113 -4.60 15.73 -2.97
N MET A 114 -3.26 15.62 -2.96
CA MET A 114 -2.55 14.58 -3.73
C MET A 114 -2.82 13.18 -3.18
N ILE A 115 -2.96 13.02 -1.85
CA ILE A 115 -3.32 11.71 -1.26
C ILE A 115 -4.75 11.34 -1.66
N ASP A 116 -5.66 12.30 -1.68
CA ASP A 116 -7.04 12.08 -2.11
C ASP A 116 -7.11 11.75 -3.62
N ASP A 117 -6.31 12.42 -4.48
CA ASP A 117 -6.18 12.07 -5.91
C ASP A 117 -5.65 10.63 -6.10
N TYR A 118 -4.65 10.20 -5.30
CA TYR A 118 -4.22 8.80 -5.33
C TYR A 118 -5.36 7.85 -4.94
N ALA A 119 -6.14 8.17 -3.91
CA ALA A 119 -7.27 7.35 -3.50
C ALA A 119 -8.28 7.15 -4.62
N ASP A 120 -8.67 8.24 -5.29
CA ASP A 120 -9.64 8.22 -6.38
C ASP A 120 -9.11 7.45 -7.61
N ARG A 121 -7.85 7.71 -8.00
CA ARG A 121 -7.23 7.06 -9.15
C ARG A 121 -6.89 5.59 -8.93
N MET A 122 -6.62 5.19 -7.69
CA MET A 122 -6.29 3.82 -7.32
C MET A 122 -7.53 2.97 -6.97
N ALA A 123 -8.70 3.58 -6.85
CA ALA A 123 -9.95 2.86 -6.63
C ALA A 123 -10.17 1.76 -7.71
N PRO A 124 -10.77 0.63 -7.35
CA PRO A 124 -11.13 -0.40 -8.32
C PRO A 124 -11.95 0.19 -9.46
N GLN A 125 -11.62 -0.19 -10.69
CA GLN A 125 -12.24 0.40 -11.87
C GLN A 125 -13.40 -0.44 -12.40
N TYR A 126 -13.31 -1.77 -12.27
CA TYR A 126 -14.24 -2.69 -12.92
C TYR A 126 -15.08 -3.44 -11.88
N GLN A 127 -16.39 -3.43 -12.07
CA GLN A 127 -17.33 -4.20 -11.26
C GLN A 127 -17.89 -5.33 -12.12
N VAL A 128 -17.97 -6.54 -11.57
CA VAL A 128 -18.69 -7.65 -12.19
C VAL A 128 -20.06 -7.74 -11.56
N VAL A 129 -21.10 -7.66 -12.40
CA VAL A 129 -22.48 -7.85 -12.02
C VAL A 129 -22.96 -9.16 -12.65
N VAL A 130 -23.52 -10.06 -11.84
CA VAL A 130 -24.02 -11.35 -12.32
C VAL A 130 -25.55 -11.36 -12.30
N TYR A 131 -26.13 -12.21 -13.16
CA TYR A 131 -27.55 -12.42 -13.24
C TYR A 131 -27.89 -13.90 -13.01
N HIS A 132 -28.93 -14.15 -12.23
CA HIS A 132 -29.51 -15.47 -12.07
C HIS A 132 -31.01 -15.45 -12.38
N HIS A 133 -31.43 -16.31 -13.29
CA HIS A 133 -32.79 -16.38 -13.80
C HIS A 133 -33.78 -16.85 -12.73
N PHE A 134 -33.32 -17.73 -11.83
CA PHE A 134 -34.20 -18.36 -10.84
C PHE A 134 -34.83 -17.34 -9.89
N GLU A 135 -34.11 -16.31 -9.47
CA GLU A 135 -34.62 -15.22 -8.62
C GLU A 135 -34.92 -13.96 -9.44
N ASN A 136 -34.68 -14.00 -10.76
CA ASN A 136 -34.74 -12.83 -11.65
C ASN A 136 -33.97 -11.63 -11.07
N GLY A 137 -32.77 -11.90 -10.58
CA GLY A 137 -32.00 -10.97 -9.80
C GLY A 137 -30.60 -10.69 -10.35
N PHE A 138 -30.14 -9.49 -10.07
CA PHE A 138 -28.77 -9.06 -10.34
C PHE A 138 -28.02 -8.91 -9.02
N ASP A 139 -26.83 -9.51 -8.94
CA ASP A 139 -25.93 -9.36 -7.79
C ASP A 139 -24.65 -8.66 -8.20
N GLU A 140 -24.31 -7.61 -7.49
CA GLU A 140 -22.99 -7.01 -7.58
C GLU A 140 -21.96 -7.91 -6.89
N LYS A 141 -20.98 -8.36 -7.64
CA LYS A 141 -19.88 -9.15 -7.11
C LYS A 141 -18.70 -8.25 -6.76
N ARG A 142 -17.52 -8.83 -6.67
CA ARG A 142 -16.29 -8.11 -6.31
C ARG A 142 -15.91 -7.08 -7.37
N ASP A 143 -15.30 -6.00 -6.89
CA ASP A 143 -14.61 -5.04 -7.73
C ASP A 143 -13.20 -5.52 -8.11
N TYR A 144 -12.74 -5.16 -9.32
CA TYR A 144 -11.46 -5.56 -9.91
C TYR A 144 -10.65 -4.35 -10.36
N GLN A 145 -9.33 -4.44 -10.21
CA GLN A 145 -8.42 -3.37 -10.60
C GLN A 145 -8.14 -3.35 -12.10
N THR A 146 -8.16 -4.51 -12.74
CA THR A 146 -7.86 -4.64 -14.16
C THR A 146 -9.02 -5.28 -14.92
N LEU A 147 -9.16 -4.92 -16.20
CA LEU A 147 -10.18 -5.51 -17.07
C LEU A 147 -9.97 -7.02 -17.24
N GLU A 148 -8.72 -7.48 -17.34
CA GLU A 148 -8.38 -8.89 -17.48
C GLU A 148 -8.85 -9.73 -16.27
N GLU A 149 -8.67 -9.22 -15.05
CA GLU A 149 -9.18 -9.88 -13.84
C GLU A 149 -10.69 -9.93 -13.83
N ALA A 150 -11.36 -8.83 -14.22
CA ALA A 150 -12.82 -8.78 -14.31
C ALA A 150 -13.37 -9.73 -15.39
N GLU A 151 -12.72 -9.83 -16.55
CA GLU A 151 -13.09 -10.75 -17.63
C GLU A 151 -12.98 -12.20 -17.19
N LYS A 152 -11.86 -12.57 -16.57
CA LYS A 152 -11.68 -13.91 -16.04
C LYS A 152 -12.72 -14.26 -14.97
N ALA A 153 -13.04 -13.31 -14.11
CA ALA A 153 -14.04 -13.51 -13.06
C ALA A 153 -15.44 -13.61 -13.63
N ALA A 154 -15.83 -12.73 -14.56
CA ALA A 154 -17.14 -12.76 -15.21
C ALA A 154 -17.37 -14.10 -15.93
N GLN A 155 -16.39 -14.56 -16.69
CA GLN A 155 -16.43 -15.88 -17.33
C GLN A 155 -16.54 -16.99 -16.29
N GLY A 156 -15.75 -16.94 -15.22
CA GLY A 156 -15.75 -17.97 -14.17
C GLY A 156 -17.06 -18.03 -13.37
N TYR A 157 -17.77 -16.92 -13.22
CA TYR A 157 -19.11 -16.92 -12.63
C TYR A 157 -20.12 -17.64 -13.53
N VAL A 158 -20.07 -17.41 -14.84
CA VAL A 158 -20.94 -18.11 -15.81
C VAL A 158 -20.59 -19.60 -15.92
N ASP A 159 -19.31 -19.95 -15.84
CA ASP A 159 -18.84 -21.34 -15.91
C ASP A 159 -18.95 -22.09 -14.56
N GLY A 160 -19.35 -21.42 -13.48
CA GLY A 160 -19.42 -22.01 -12.14
C GLY A 160 -18.09 -22.31 -11.47
N THR A 161 -16.99 -21.71 -11.95
CA THR A 161 -15.63 -21.93 -11.38
C THR A 161 -15.26 -20.92 -10.31
N MET A 162 -16.02 -19.85 -10.13
CA MET A 162 -15.77 -18.81 -9.13
C MET A 162 -16.42 -19.08 -7.78
N GLU A 163 -17.53 -19.82 -7.74
CA GLU A 163 -18.19 -20.17 -6.49
C GLU A 163 -17.70 -21.51 -5.95
N SER A 164 -17.58 -21.62 -4.64
CA SER A 164 -17.01 -22.80 -3.97
C SER A 164 -17.87 -24.07 -4.10
N ASP A 165 -19.16 -23.89 -4.33
CA ASP A 165 -20.15 -24.96 -4.53
C ASP A 165 -20.37 -25.29 -6.02
N GLY A 166 -19.66 -24.60 -6.92
CA GLY A 166 -19.78 -24.76 -8.35
C GLY A 166 -21.04 -24.14 -8.95
N PHE A 167 -21.69 -23.21 -8.23
CA PHE A 167 -22.85 -22.51 -8.75
C PHE A 167 -22.47 -21.65 -9.96
N ALA A 168 -23.21 -21.83 -11.07
CA ALA A 168 -23.04 -21.05 -12.28
C ALA A 168 -24.20 -20.05 -12.41
N TYR A 169 -23.85 -18.79 -12.71
CA TYR A 169 -24.82 -17.75 -13.01
C TYR A 169 -25.22 -17.81 -14.50
N ASP A 170 -26.46 -17.42 -14.82
CA ASP A 170 -26.94 -17.43 -16.20
C ASP A 170 -26.22 -16.40 -17.07
N GLY A 171 -25.86 -15.25 -16.48
CA GLY A 171 -25.11 -14.22 -17.17
C GLY A 171 -24.25 -13.38 -16.24
N ALA A 172 -23.29 -12.68 -16.81
CA ALA A 172 -22.44 -11.69 -16.13
C ALA A 172 -22.14 -10.51 -17.04
N ALA A 173 -21.98 -9.33 -16.45
CA ALA A 173 -21.55 -8.13 -17.17
C ALA A 173 -20.43 -7.43 -16.42
N ILE A 174 -19.56 -6.77 -17.15
CA ILE A 174 -18.48 -5.94 -16.60
C ILE A 174 -18.87 -4.48 -16.75
N TYR A 175 -18.96 -3.78 -15.63
CA TYR A 175 -19.26 -2.36 -15.56
C TYR A 175 -17.98 -1.57 -15.24
N ASP A 176 -17.65 -0.57 -16.07
CA ASP A 176 -16.58 0.39 -15.83
C ASP A 176 -17.14 1.53 -14.96
N GLN A 177 -16.72 1.57 -13.70
CA GLN A 177 -17.19 2.55 -12.72
C GLN A 177 -16.73 3.98 -13.04
N GLN A 178 -15.57 4.14 -13.70
CA GLN A 178 -15.07 5.46 -14.11
C GLN A 178 -15.78 5.97 -15.37
N ALA A 179 -15.92 5.13 -16.39
CA ALA A 179 -16.62 5.48 -17.61
C ALA A 179 -18.15 5.41 -17.48
N ARG A 180 -18.66 4.83 -16.37
CA ARG A 180 -20.07 4.62 -16.06
C ARG A 180 -20.83 3.93 -17.19
N LYS A 181 -20.30 2.81 -17.66
CA LYS A 181 -20.88 2.03 -18.76
C LYS A 181 -20.47 0.57 -18.70
N TYR A 182 -21.29 -0.28 -19.30
CA TYR A 182 -20.96 -1.67 -19.51
C TYR A 182 -19.93 -1.86 -20.61
N LEU A 183 -19.00 -2.79 -20.38
CA LEU A 183 -17.92 -3.08 -21.30
C LEU A 183 -18.07 -4.38 -22.04
N ARG A 184 -18.55 -5.43 -21.37
CA ARG A 184 -18.68 -6.79 -21.88
C ARG A 184 -19.82 -7.52 -21.18
N ILE A 185 -20.38 -8.48 -21.90
CA ILE A 185 -21.44 -9.37 -21.42
C ILE A 185 -21.03 -10.81 -21.69
N TYR A 186 -21.37 -11.69 -20.76
CA TYR A 186 -21.14 -13.13 -20.80
C TYR A 186 -22.45 -13.86 -20.48
N GLY A 187 -22.73 -14.96 -21.17
CA GLY A 187 -23.95 -15.73 -20.95
C GLY A 187 -25.24 -14.99 -21.29
N ASP A 188 -26.34 -15.38 -20.65
CA ASP A 188 -27.67 -14.77 -20.81
C ASP A 188 -27.85 -13.65 -19.77
N TYR A 189 -27.54 -12.44 -20.15
CA TYR A 189 -27.63 -11.24 -19.30
C TYR A 189 -28.72 -10.31 -19.84
N PRO A 190 -29.87 -10.18 -19.19
CA PRO A 190 -31.08 -9.61 -19.77
C PRO A 190 -31.18 -8.07 -19.78
N ASP A 191 -30.15 -7.34 -19.36
CA ASP A 191 -30.15 -5.88 -19.30
C ASP A 191 -29.99 -5.25 -20.70
N GLU A 192 -31.09 -4.66 -21.23
CA GLU A 192 -31.08 -4.00 -22.53
C GLU A 192 -30.14 -2.82 -22.63
N GLN A 193 -29.91 -2.07 -21.51
CA GLN A 193 -28.97 -0.97 -21.49
C GLN A 193 -27.53 -1.50 -21.64
N ALA A 194 -27.20 -2.57 -20.93
CA ALA A 194 -25.89 -3.20 -21.02
C ALA A 194 -25.59 -3.66 -22.46
N HIS A 195 -26.57 -4.30 -23.12
CA HIS A 195 -26.43 -4.71 -24.51
C HIS A 195 -26.24 -3.53 -25.47
N ALA A 196 -26.99 -2.44 -25.29
CA ALA A 196 -26.88 -1.25 -26.12
C ALA A 196 -25.51 -0.57 -25.98
N GLU A 197 -24.98 -0.49 -24.74
CA GLU A 197 -23.68 0.12 -24.45
C GLU A 197 -22.51 -0.71 -24.99
N VAL A 198 -22.63 -2.04 -24.95
CA VAL A 198 -21.60 -2.94 -25.50
C VAL A 198 -21.63 -2.93 -27.03
N ALA A 199 -22.81 -2.98 -27.67
CA ALA A 199 -22.95 -2.98 -29.13
C ALA A 199 -22.51 -1.65 -29.79
N GLY A 200 -22.63 -0.53 -29.10
CA GLY A 200 -22.22 0.78 -29.64
C GLY A 200 -20.70 0.98 -29.80
N ARG A 201 -19.89 -0.09 -29.62
CA ARG A 201 -18.41 -0.07 -29.69
C ARG A 201 -17.84 -0.72 -30.96
N GLU A 202 -18.65 -1.44 -31.75
CA GLU A 202 -18.28 -1.97 -33.05
C GLU A 202 -18.44 -0.90 -34.13
#